data_9648ad4d35ec7d0da57d05a72bbcc458
#
_entry.id   9648ad4d35ec7d0da57d05a72bbcc458
#
_cell.length_a   1.000
_cell.length_b   1.000
_cell.length_c   1.000
_cell.angle_alpha   90.00
_cell.angle_beta   90.00
_cell.angle_gamma   90.00
#
_symmetry.space_group_name_H-M   'P 1'
#
loop_
_entity.id
_entity.type
_entity.pdbx_description
1 polymer ?
#
loop_
_entity_poly.entity_id
_entity_poly.type
_entity_poly.pdbx_seq_one_letter_code
_entity_poly.pdbx_strand_id
1 'polypeptide(L)'
;MSFSLLSVTFKALCRRWVASLLLVAVAAAGTVSAIILNGLILRQEEALENTIENTVISCTVTDPMGTIGGKLGMLSNFVEMLDGRRRENGCLLDDYVENVRALSETILEEPKGNSFRRILSLDSDPLLDPANGTKVEFFEGETEEIFKSREQVCIITSDIPTFDGYAVISGPTGEKVRLRVIGTVSGNLKGIIYCPFFMPYSEGTSVAFYTDSCSFDIIDNRKLEESKAAIYEEHFVEPNPANKADGLTYGVVVHDEAYLKNLEEINSTLSMLRILLPALIIICGCIGFFAGFLMTKGRIREFATMRCIGMKKTQIFFLVIGELLFLAAFGMFLGGGIGFIIEGNLSPKAITDSAIITAVYIIGTAIAALRIVRINIMKLSNKEE
;
A
#
# COMPACT_ATOMS: atom_id res chain seq x y z
N MET A 1 14.32 -53.49 -23.42
CA MET A 1 12.94 -53.25 -23.88
C MET A 1 12.49 -51.79 -23.80
N SER A 2 13.18 -50.87 -23.13
CA SER A 2 12.83 -49.46 -22.96
C SER A 2 13.19 -48.54 -24.14
N PHE A 3 14.29 -48.79 -24.82
CA PHE A 3 14.75 -47.94 -25.94
C PHE A 3 13.89 -48.03 -27.21
N SER A 4 13.27 -49.17 -27.48
CA SER A 4 12.39 -49.38 -28.65
C SER A 4 11.02 -48.68 -28.46
N LEU A 5 10.52 -48.56 -27.24
CA LEU A 5 9.27 -47.85 -26.94
C LEU A 5 9.42 -46.34 -27.15
N LEU A 6 10.52 -45.75 -26.69
CA LEU A 6 10.82 -44.33 -26.87
C LEU A 6 10.95 -43.93 -28.37
N SER A 7 11.57 -44.77 -29.16
CA SER A 7 11.71 -44.50 -30.61
C SER A 7 10.36 -44.59 -31.36
N VAL A 8 9.47 -45.50 -30.93
CA VAL A 8 8.12 -45.62 -31.49
C VAL A 8 7.23 -44.43 -31.09
N THR A 9 7.31 -43.97 -29.85
CA THR A 9 6.58 -42.78 -29.42
C THR A 9 7.06 -41.52 -30.16
N PHE A 10 8.36 -41.33 -30.35
CA PHE A 10 8.91 -40.19 -31.08
C PHE A 10 8.48 -40.17 -32.54
N LYS A 11 8.50 -41.33 -33.26
CA LYS A 11 8.03 -41.43 -34.64
C LYS A 11 6.51 -41.17 -34.72
N ALA A 12 5.71 -41.59 -33.73
CA ALA A 12 4.29 -41.30 -33.70
C ALA A 12 3.99 -39.82 -33.51
N LEU A 13 4.77 -39.14 -32.64
CA LEU A 13 4.72 -37.70 -32.43
C LEU A 13 5.03 -36.90 -33.69
N CYS A 14 6.10 -37.25 -34.41
CA CYS A 14 6.48 -36.59 -35.66
C CYS A 14 5.44 -36.77 -36.77
N ARG A 15 4.74 -37.88 -36.79
CA ARG A 15 3.67 -38.15 -37.79
C ARG A 15 2.42 -37.30 -37.58
N ARG A 16 2.20 -36.75 -36.38
CA ARG A 16 1.03 -35.92 -35.99
C ARG A 16 1.46 -34.63 -35.33
N TRP A 17 2.48 -34.03 -35.87
CA TRP A 17 3.12 -32.85 -35.31
C TRP A 17 2.13 -31.70 -34.94
N VAL A 18 1.07 -31.48 -35.77
CA VAL A 18 0.05 -30.46 -35.55
C VAL A 18 -0.72 -30.69 -34.25
N ALA A 19 -1.19 -31.93 -34.00
CA ALA A 19 -1.93 -32.25 -32.78
C ALA A 19 -1.03 -32.23 -31.53
N SER A 20 0.22 -32.69 -31.67
CA SER A 20 1.23 -32.64 -30.61
C SER A 20 1.61 -31.20 -30.26
N LEU A 21 1.79 -30.34 -31.28
CA LEU A 21 2.09 -28.93 -31.10
C LEU A 21 0.95 -28.19 -30.41
N LEU A 22 -0.30 -28.49 -30.76
CA LEU A 22 -1.47 -27.90 -30.10
C LEU A 22 -1.52 -28.26 -28.61
N LEU A 23 -1.25 -29.53 -28.26
CA LEU A 23 -1.18 -29.96 -26.85
C LEU A 23 -0.07 -29.23 -26.08
N VAL A 24 1.12 -29.10 -26.66
CA VAL A 24 2.24 -28.36 -26.08
C VAL A 24 1.87 -26.88 -25.91
N ALA A 25 1.28 -26.28 -26.95
CA ALA A 25 0.86 -24.86 -26.88
C ALA A 25 -0.16 -24.59 -25.78
N VAL A 26 -1.14 -25.49 -25.61
CA VAL A 26 -2.14 -25.36 -24.54
C VAL A 26 -1.51 -25.51 -23.15
N ALA A 27 -0.62 -26.49 -22.97
CA ALA A 27 0.09 -26.66 -21.71
C ALA A 27 1.00 -25.47 -21.40
N ALA A 28 1.71 -24.97 -22.40
CA ALA A 28 2.56 -23.78 -22.27
C ALA A 28 1.72 -22.53 -21.93
N ALA A 29 0.61 -22.30 -22.63
CA ALA A 29 -0.29 -21.18 -22.35
C ALA A 29 -0.86 -21.21 -20.94
N GLY A 30 -1.30 -22.38 -20.44
CA GLY A 30 -1.74 -22.56 -19.08
C GLY A 30 -0.67 -22.22 -18.05
N THR A 31 0.56 -22.68 -18.29
CA THR A 31 1.72 -22.40 -17.42
C THR A 31 2.07 -20.91 -17.41
N VAL A 32 2.15 -20.27 -18.59
CA VAL A 32 2.42 -18.83 -18.72
C VAL A 32 1.34 -18.02 -18.00
N SER A 33 0.07 -18.36 -18.21
CA SER A 33 -1.06 -17.66 -17.54
C SER A 33 -0.99 -17.79 -16.03
N ALA A 34 -0.59 -18.96 -15.50
CA ALA A 34 -0.40 -19.14 -14.06
C ALA A 34 0.72 -18.26 -13.49
N ILE A 35 1.85 -18.19 -14.21
CA ILE A 35 3.00 -17.37 -13.78
C ILE A 35 2.63 -15.90 -13.77
N ILE A 36 2.02 -15.39 -14.85
CA ILE A 36 1.57 -13.99 -14.94
C ILE A 36 0.55 -13.66 -13.85
N LEU A 37 -0.42 -14.54 -13.63
CA LEU A 37 -1.45 -14.32 -12.61
C LEU A 37 -0.86 -14.25 -11.19
N ASN A 38 0.08 -15.14 -10.88
CA ASN A 38 0.80 -15.09 -9.62
C ASN A 38 1.67 -13.82 -9.49
N GLY A 39 2.33 -13.40 -10.57
CA GLY A 39 3.08 -12.15 -10.60
C GLY A 39 2.20 -10.93 -10.33
N LEU A 40 1.00 -10.89 -10.90
CA LEU A 40 0.02 -9.83 -10.64
C LEU A 40 -0.46 -9.85 -9.19
N ILE A 41 -0.74 -11.03 -8.61
CA ILE A 41 -1.14 -11.16 -7.20
C ILE A 41 -0.05 -10.61 -6.28
N LEU A 42 1.21 -11.00 -6.50
CA LEU A 42 2.33 -10.53 -5.69
C LEU A 42 2.50 -9.00 -5.76
N ARG A 43 2.42 -8.43 -6.96
CA ARG A 43 2.50 -6.96 -7.13
C ARG A 43 1.37 -6.23 -6.42
N GLN A 44 0.16 -6.80 -6.40
CA GLN A 44 -0.96 -6.21 -5.67
C GLN A 44 -0.81 -6.38 -4.15
N GLU A 45 -0.26 -7.51 -3.67
CA GLU A 45 0.07 -7.71 -2.26
C GLU A 45 1.16 -6.72 -1.80
N GLU A 46 2.19 -6.48 -2.60
CA GLU A 46 3.22 -5.45 -2.35
C GLU A 46 2.63 -4.03 -2.39
N ALA A 47 1.74 -3.73 -3.34
CA ALA A 47 1.06 -2.44 -3.41
C ALA A 47 0.18 -2.20 -2.18
N LEU A 48 -0.50 -3.24 -1.68
CA LEU A 48 -1.28 -3.17 -0.45
C LEU A 48 -0.40 -2.82 0.75
N GLU A 49 0.71 -3.55 0.93
CA GLU A 49 1.64 -3.31 2.03
C GLU A 49 2.27 -1.90 1.94
N ASN A 50 2.71 -1.50 0.76
CA ASN A 50 3.24 -0.15 0.53
C ASN A 50 2.19 0.94 0.81
N THR A 51 0.93 0.72 0.48
CA THR A 51 -0.15 1.66 0.79
C THR A 51 -0.37 1.77 2.30
N ILE A 52 -0.33 0.65 3.01
CA ILE A 52 -0.47 0.63 4.47
C ILE A 52 0.71 1.33 5.16
N GLU A 53 1.95 1.08 4.69
CA GLU A 53 3.15 1.59 5.37
C GLU A 53 3.49 3.04 5.04
N ASN A 54 3.24 3.47 3.80
CA ASN A 54 3.75 4.76 3.32
C ASN A 54 2.67 5.84 3.16
N THR A 55 1.40 5.53 3.37
CA THR A 55 0.36 6.56 3.31
C THR A 55 0.29 7.31 4.64
N VAL A 56 0.49 8.62 4.60
CA VAL A 56 0.29 9.48 5.76
C VAL A 56 -1.19 9.81 5.89
N ILE A 57 -1.80 9.46 7.02
CA ILE A 57 -3.18 9.81 7.35
C ILE A 57 -3.13 10.99 8.33
N SER A 58 -3.47 12.16 7.83
CA SER A 58 -3.50 13.37 8.65
C SER A 58 -4.86 13.56 9.33
N CYS A 59 -4.81 14.12 10.52
CA CYS A 59 -5.96 14.50 11.32
C CYS A 59 -5.96 16.01 11.52
N THR A 60 -7.12 16.64 11.41
CA THR A 60 -7.28 18.06 11.65
C THR A 60 -8.25 18.29 12.81
N VAL A 61 -7.82 19.05 13.80
CA VAL A 61 -8.70 19.46 14.89
C VAL A 61 -9.64 20.56 14.39
N THR A 62 -10.93 20.42 14.70
CA THR A 62 -11.96 21.39 14.32
C THR A 62 -12.46 22.15 15.52
N ASP A 63 -13.05 23.31 15.28
CA ASP A 63 -13.75 24.06 16.32
C ASP A 63 -14.97 23.26 16.86
N PRO A 64 -15.60 23.70 17.96
CA PRO A 64 -16.78 23.03 18.52
C PRO A 64 -18.00 22.99 17.56
N MET A 65 -17.97 23.75 16.48
CA MET A 65 -19.01 23.74 15.43
C MET A 65 -18.65 22.79 14.26
N GLY A 66 -17.48 22.16 14.31
CA GLY A 66 -17.00 21.25 13.26
C GLY A 66 -16.43 21.98 12.02
N THR A 67 -16.09 23.27 12.14
CA THR A 67 -15.56 24.06 11.02
C THR A 67 -14.07 23.79 10.83
N ILE A 68 -13.67 23.50 9.60
CA ILE A 68 -12.26 23.36 9.20
C ILE A 68 -11.79 24.70 8.61
N GLY A 69 -10.60 25.17 9.03
CA GLY A 69 -9.97 26.38 8.48
C GLY A 69 -10.39 27.71 9.15
N GLY A 70 -11.20 27.66 10.19
CA GLY A 70 -11.41 28.79 11.10
C GLY A 70 -10.32 28.87 12.19
N LYS A 71 -10.31 29.96 12.97
CA LYS A 71 -9.48 30.02 14.18
C LYS A 71 -10.03 29.04 15.21
N LEU A 72 -9.23 28.04 15.57
CA LEU A 72 -9.62 26.96 16.46
C LEU A 72 -9.98 27.47 17.88
N GLY A 73 -9.21 28.42 18.41
CA GLY A 73 -9.40 28.95 19.75
C GLY A 73 -9.15 27.93 20.88
N MET A 74 -8.39 26.89 20.60
CA MET A 74 -8.04 25.83 21.55
C MET A 74 -6.86 26.27 22.42
N LEU A 75 -6.88 25.96 23.71
CA LEU A 75 -5.74 26.24 24.59
C LEU A 75 -4.50 25.42 24.21
N SER A 76 -3.33 26.05 24.27
CA SER A 76 -2.04 25.43 23.96
C SER A 76 -1.72 24.17 24.78
N ASN A 77 -2.33 24.02 25.95
CA ASN A 77 -2.20 22.85 26.82
C ASN A 77 -2.62 21.54 26.11
N PHE A 78 -3.60 21.60 25.22
CA PHE A 78 -4.02 20.43 24.43
C PHE A 78 -2.95 19.99 23.44
N VAL A 79 -2.21 20.94 22.86
CA VAL A 79 -1.09 20.65 22.00
C VAL A 79 0.04 19.96 22.79
N GLU A 80 0.29 20.38 24.04
CA GLU A 80 1.26 19.70 24.91
C GLU A 80 0.86 18.25 25.21
N MET A 81 -0.43 17.96 25.29
CA MET A 81 -0.93 16.59 25.47
C MET A 81 -0.72 15.74 24.22
N LEU A 82 -1.04 16.28 23.06
CA LEU A 82 -0.84 15.58 21.76
C LEU A 82 0.64 15.33 21.47
N ASP A 83 1.53 16.25 21.84
CA ASP A 83 2.98 16.13 21.64
C ASP A 83 3.68 15.32 22.75
N GLY A 84 2.92 14.66 23.64
CA GLY A 84 3.43 13.80 24.71
C GLY A 84 4.22 14.54 25.81
N ARG A 85 4.25 15.88 25.80
CA ARG A 85 4.99 16.72 26.77
C ARG A 85 4.31 16.82 28.11
N ARG A 86 3.00 16.66 28.13
CA ARG A 86 2.17 16.72 29.33
C ARG A 86 1.35 15.45 29.45
N ARG A 87 1.75 14.57 30.36
CA ARG A 87 0.98 13.38 30.73
C ARG A 87 0.07 13.76 31.90
N GLU A 88 -1.11 14.29 31.64
CA GLU A 88 -2.17 14.38 32.65
C GLU A 88 -3.12 13.20 32.44
N ASN A 89 -3.32 12.42 33.51
CA ASN A 89 -4.29 11.33 33.58
C ASN A 89 -4.16 10.17 32.57
N GLY A 90 -2.96 9.89 32.07
CA GLY A 90 -2.73 8.72 31.22
C GLY A 90 -3.31 8.87 29.81
N CYS A 91 -3.30 10.07 29.26
CA CYS A 91 -3.61 10.28 27.85
C CYS A 91 -2.66 9.42 27.00
N LEU A 92 -3.22 8.43 26.31
CA LEU A 92 -2.52 7.44 25.50
C LEU A 92 -2.40 7.89 24.03
N LEU A 93 -2.71 9.15 23.70
CA LEU A 93 -2.71 9.63 22.32
C LEU A 93 -1.33 9.66 21.71
N ASP A 94 -0.29 9.88 22.51
CA ASP A 94 1.11 9.84 22.05
C ASP A 94 1.55 8.45 21.52
N ASP A 95 0.82 7.38 21.83
CA ASP A 95 1.04 6.06 21.25
C ASP A 95 0.42 5.88 19.84
N TYR A 96 -0.50 6.77 19.44
CA TYR A 96 -1.28 6.69 18.20
C TYR A 96 -1.00 7.81 17.21
N VAL A 97 -0.45 8.95 17.69
CA VAL A 97 -0.27 10.15 16.88
C VAL A 97 1.17 10.63 16.86
N GLU A 98 1.56 11.19 15.73
CA GLU A 98 2.89 11.79 15.54
C GLU A 98 2.79 13.08 14.72
N ASN A 99 3.92 13.75 14.52
CA ASN A 99 4.02 14.95 13.68
C ASN A 99 2.97 16.01 14.03
N VAL A 100 2.81 16.27 15.32
CA VAL A 100 1.87 17.31 15.78
C VAL A 100 2.31 18.66 15.27
N ARG A 101 1.41 19.33 14.55
CA ARG A 101 1.60 20.66 13.98
C ARG A 101 0.58 21.59 14.62
N ALA A 102 1.04 22.67 15.17
CA ALA A 102 0.17 23.68 15.79
C ALA A 102 0.68 25.07 15.46
N LEU A 103 -0.27 25.97 15.26
CA LEU A 103 0.01 27.34 14.91
C LEU A 103 -0.84 28.29 15.75
N SER A 104 -0.25 29.36 16.27
CA SER A 104 -0.94 30.45 16.95
C SER A 104 -0.47 31.79 16.36
N GLU A 105 -1.39 32.59 15.90
CA GLU A 105 -1.10 33.91 15.32
C GLU A 105 -1.58 35.03 16.24
N THR A 106 -0.71 35.96 16.55
CA THR A 106 -1.04 37.14 17.36
C THR A 106 -0.48 38.40 16.71
N ILE A 107 -1.29 39.43 16.62
CA ILE A 107 -0.84 40.75 16.18
C ILE A 107 -0.29 41.49 17.41
N LEU A 108 0.97 41.90 17.33
CA LEU A 108 1.63 42.73 18.34
C LEU A 108 1.65 44.18 17.85
N GLU A 109 1.03 45.06 18.65
CA GLU A 109 1.07 46.50 18.39
C GLU A 109 2.18 47.15 19.20
N GLU A 110 3.09 47.83 18.53
CA GLU A 110 4.11 48.65 19.22
C GLU A 110 3.59 50.06 19.49
N PRO A 111 4.09 50.73 20.57
CA PRO A 111 3.70 52.12 20.91
C PRO A 111 3.99 53.14 19.83
N LYS A 112 4.82 52.81 18.81
CA LYS A 112 5.19 53.67 17.69
C LYS A 112 4.33 53.46 16.44
N GLY A 113 3.26 52.65 16.50
CA GLY A 113 2.35 52.43 15.39
C GLY A 113 2.79 51.36 14.39
N ASN A 114 3.88 50.67 14.65
CA ASN A 114 4.24 49.47 13.87
C ASN A 114 3.50 48.27 14.42
N SER A 115 2.90 47.48 13.56
CA SER A 115 2.29 46.23 13.93
C SER A 115 3.08 45.03 13.34
N PHE A 116 3.42 44.09 14.16
CA PHE A 116 4.06 42.83 13.74
C PHE A 116 3.13 41.66 13.97
N ARG A 117 3.14 40.71 13.05
CA ARG A 117 2.48 39.44 13.22
C ARG A 117 3.45 38.47 13.88
N ARG A 118 3.14 38.02 15.08
CA ARG A 118 3.87 36.93 15.73
C ARG A 118 3.16 35.63 15.48
N ILE A 119 3.90 34.65 14.97
CA ILE A 119 3.43 33.30 14.72
C ILE A 119 4.23 32.35 15.62
N LEU A 120 3.52 31.56 16.43
CA LEU A 120 4.08 30.48 17.20
C LEU A 120 3.82 29.18 16.42
N SER A 121 4.86 28.43 16.17
CA SER A 121 4.75 27.18 15.41
C SER A 121 5.61 26.08 16.02
N LEU A 122 5.21 24.82 15.84
CA LEU A 122 5.99 23.65 16.23
C LEU A 122 7.08 23.30 15.21
N ASP A 123 6.91 23.76 13.99
CA ASP A 123 7.83 23.52 12.88
C ASP A 123 7.93 24.75 11.98
N SER A 124 8.79 24.70 10.98
CA SER A 124 8.95 25.78 10.00
C SER A 124 8.07 25.61 8.76
N ASP A 125 7.30 24.53 8.62
CA ASP A 125 6.46 24.28 7.44
C ASP A 125 5.51 25.42 7.08
N PRO A 126 4.84 26.10 8.04
CA PRO A 126 4.01 27.26 7.75
C PRO A 126 4.79 28.46 7.20
N LEU A 127 6.12 28.46 7.32
CA LEU A 127 7.01 29.51 6.79
C LEU A 127 7.31 29.31 5.31
N LEU A 128 7.20 28.07 4.83
CA LEU A 128 7.53 27.67 3.48
C LEU A 128 6.25 27.68 2.63
N ASP A 129 5.84 28.86 2.18
CA ASP A 129 4.78 28.97 1.17
C ASP A 129 5.41 29.10 -0.23
N PRO A 130 5.44 28.01 -1.04
CA PRO A 130 6.00 28.05 -2.39
C PRO A 130 5.27 29.03 -3.31
N ALA A 131 3.99 29.30 -3.06
CA ALA A 131 3.19 30.22 -3.84
C ALA A 131 3.62 31.68 -3.63
N ASN A 132 4.16 32.00 -2.45
CA ASN A 132 4.66 33.32 -2.11
C ASN A 132 6.18 33.46 -2.34
N GLY A 133 6.86 32.40 -2.78
CA GLY A 133 8.31 32.39 -2.98
C GLY A 133 9.10 32.61 -1.69
N THR A 134 8.56 32.21 -0.55
CA THR A 134 9.23 32.31 0.74
C THR A 134 10.32 31.26 0.87
N LYS A 135 11.45 31.67 1.40
CA LYS A 135 12.56 30.79 1.72
C LYS A 135 13.09 31.12 3.12
N VAL A 136 13.22 30.12 3.96
CA VAL A 136 13.82 30.23 5.28
C VAL A 136 15.31 29.96 5.17
N GLU A 137 16.13 30.84 5.73
CA GLU A 137 17.58 30.71 5.83
C GLU A 137 17.96 30.72 7.32
N PHE A 138 18.36 29.57 7.84
CA PHE A 138 18.90 29.47 9.20
C PHE A 138 20.35 29.95 9.24
N PHE A 139 20.74 30.54 10.36
CA PHE A 139 22.13 30.93 10.58
C PHE A 139 22.97 29.64 10.88
N GLU A 140 24.30 29.80 10.73
CA GLU A 140 25.24 28.69 10.86
C GLU A 140 25.10 27.98 12.24
N GLY A 141 24.81 26.66 12.20
CA GLY A 141 24.64 25.84 13.39
C GLY A 141 23.21 25.75 13.95
N GLU A 142 22.26 26.47 13.37
CA GLU A 142 20.85 26.42 13.78
C GLU A 142 20.04 25.51 12.83
N THR A 143 19.05 24.82 13.40
CA THR A 143 18.19 23.88 12.65
C THR A 143 16.73 24.07 13.02
N GLU A 144 15.83 23.50 12.21
CA GLU A 144 14.40 23.54 12.41
C GLU A 144 13.95 22.89 13.72
N GLU A 145 14.70 21.91 14.23
CA GLU A 145 14.39 21.21 15.48
C GLU A 145 14.22 22.14 16.69
N ILE A 146 14.78 23.35 16.61
CA ILE A 146 14.67 24.35 17.66
C ILE A 146 13.23 24.82 17.87
N PHE A 147 12.35 24.72 16.86
CA PHE A 147 10.92 25.04 17.01
C PHE A 147 10.18 24.11 17.95
N LYS A 148 10.71 22.91 18.20
CA LYS A 148 10.22 21.98 19.23
C LYS A 148 10.75 22.28 20.63
N SER A 149 11.65 23.25 20.75
CA SER A 149 12.26 23.66 22.02
C SER A 149 11.39 24.68 22.78
N ARG A 150 11.83 25.04 23.97
CA ARG A 150 11.28 26.16 24.77
C ARG A 150 12.22 27.36 24.78
N GLU A 151 13.15 27.44 23.84
CA GLU A 151 14.10 28.53 23.80
C GLU A 151 13.48 29.84 23.29
N GLN A 152 13.97 30.97 23.79
CA GLN A 152 13.56 32.31 23.35
C GLN A 152 14.30 32.68 22.09
N VAL A 153 13.91 32.06 20.98
CA VAL A 153 14.50 32.30 19.65
C VAL A 153 13.41 32.69 18.66
N CYS A 154 13.83 33.29 17.55
CA CYS A 154 12.90 33.62 16.47
C CYS A 154 13.56 33.63 15.11
N ILE A 155 12.72 33.41 14.09
CA ILE A 155 13.04 33.72 12.69
C ILE A 155 12.24 34.97 12.31
N ILE A 156 12.82 35.89 11.59
CA ILE A 156 12.19 37.16 11.27
C ILE A 156 12.22 37.47 9.78
N THR A 157 11.27 38.27 9.32
CA THR A 157 11.36 38.89 8.00
C THR A 157 12.39 40.06 8.02
N SER A 158 12.99 40.33 6.88
CA SER A 158 14.12 41.27 6.75
C SER A 158 13.81 42.74 7.13
N ASP A 159 12.54 43.09 7.24
CA ASP A 159 12.07 44.43 7.61
C ASP A 159 11.96 44.63 9.15
N ILE A 160 12.17 43.61 9.93
CA ILE A 160 12.12 43.71 11.39
C ILE A 160 13.47 44.17 11.94
N PRO A 161 13.48 45.24 12.74
CA PRO A 161 14.72 45.74 13.31
C PRO A 161 15.28 44.77 14.35
N THR A 162 16.56 44.45 14.21
CA THR A 162 17.31 43.66 15.18
C THR A 162 18.35 44.54 15.87
N PHE A 163 18.59 44.26 17.13
CA PHE A 163 19.67 44.92 17.89
C PHE A 163 20.57 43.85 18.50
N ASP A 164 21.82 43.84 18.11
CA ASP A 164 22.85 42.93 18.59
C ASP A 164 22.45 41.43 18.45
N GLY A 165 21.83 41.07 17.30
CA GLY A 165 21.35 39.70 17.02
C GLY A 165 20.05 39.30 17.72
N TYR A 166 19.36 40.26 18.37
CA TYR A 166 18.08 40.03 19.07
C TYR A 166 16.97 40.88 18.44
N ALA A 167 15.79 40.28 18.36
CA ALA A 167 14.54 40.96 18.15
C ALA A 167 13.86 41.21 19.50
N VAL A 168 13.24 42.37 19.66
CA VAL A 168 12.54 42.75 20.91
C VAL A 168 11.04 42.77 20.63
N ILE A 169 10.27 41.98 21.32
CA ILE A 169 8.80 41.94 21.23
C ILE A 169 8.17 42.33 22.56
N SER A 170 6.97 42.87 22.49
CA SER A 170 6.17 43.12 23.70
C SER A 170 5.36 41.86 24.03
N GLY A 171 5.50 41.37 25.25
CA GLY A 171 4.69 40.25 25.75
C GLY A 171 3.23 40.70 26.07
N PRO A 172 2.33 39.74 26.40
CA PRO A 172 0.92 40.02 26.66
C PRO A 172 0.67 41.00 27.83
N THR A 173 1.59 41.06 28.74
CA THR A 173 1.56 41.95 29.92
C THR A 173 2.29 43.29 29.74
N GLY A 174 2.78 43.54 28.50
CA GLY A 174 3.56 44.74 28.16
C GLY A 174 5.06 44.66 28.51
N GLU A 175 5.53 43.55 28.99
CA GLU A 175 6.95 43.27 29.23
C GLU A 175 7.70 43.10 27.88
N LYS A 176 8.96 43.52 27.86
CA LYS A 176 9.82 43.39 26.69
C LYS A 176 10.57 42.05 26.76
N VAL A 177 10.32 41.20 25.77
CA VAL A 177 11.02 39.92 25.62
C VAL A 177 12.06 40.06 24.53
N ARG A 178 13.29 39.61 24.82
CA ARG A 178 14.38 39.57 23.84
C ARG A 178 14.48 38.19 23.26
N LEU A 179 14.33 38.09 21.95
CA LEU A 179 14.42 36.82 21.20
C LEU A 179 15.71 36.81 20.38
N ARG A 180 16.50 35.76 20.54
CA ARG A 180 17.68 35.54 19.72
C ARG A 180 17.24 35.17 18.29
N VAL A 181 17.72 35.93 17.31
CA VAL A 181 17.42 35.68 15.88
C VAL A 181 18.29 34.54 15.39
N ILE A 182 17.66 33.47 14.92
CA ILE A 182 18.34 32.26 14.43
C ILE A 182 18.26 32.08 12.92
N GLY A 183 17.52 32.95 12.24
CA GLY A 183 17.38 32.89 10.80
C GLY A 183 16.50 34.01 10.26
N THR A 184 16.42 34.07 8.94
CA THR A 184 15.60 35.06 8.24
C THR A 184 14.70 34.40 7.21
N VAL A 185 13.54 35.04 6.97
CA VAL A 185 12.61 34.64 5.91
C VAL A 185 12.74 35.64 4.78
N SER A 186 13.11 35.16 3.59
CA SER A 186 13.11 35.92 2.34
C SER A 186 11.81 35.68 1.57
N GLY A 187 11.30 36.71 0.90
CA GLY A 187 10.08 36.67 0.10
C GLY A 187 9.25 37.94 0.22
N ASN A 188 7.98 37.85 -0.21
CA ASN A 188 7.06 39.00 -0.18
C ASN A 188 6.43 39.26 1.21
N LEU A 189 6.80 38.51 2.21
CA LEU A 189 6.28 38.63 3.58
C LEU A 189 6.99 39.77 4.31
N LYS A 190 6.22 40.54 5.09
CA LYS A 190 6.74 41.66 5.91
C LYS A 190 6.09 41.63 7.29
N GLY A 191 6.86 42.09 8.28
CA GLY A 191 6.35 42.25 9.64
C GLY A 191 6.02 40.97 10.35
N ILE A 192 6.71 39.85 10.06
CA ILE A 192 6.41 38.57 10.64
C ILE A 192 7.58 38.07 11.50
N ILE A 193 7.26 37.66 12.71
CA ILE A 193 8.18 37.03 13.66
C ILE A 193 7.65 35.60 13.95
N TYR A 194 8.44 34.60 13.64
CA TYR A 194 8.16 33.21 13.93
C TYR A 194 8.94 32.78 15.15
N CYS A 195 8.25 32.14 16.10
CA CYS A 195 8.83 31.68 17.35
C CYS A 195 8.44 30.20 17.60
N PRO A 196 9.22 29.46 18.40
CA PRO A 196 8.82 28.16 18.90
C PRO A 196 7.46 28.21 19.61
N PHE A 197 6.63 27.20 19.36
CA PHE A 197 5.26 27.16 19.90
C PHE A 197 5.22 27.24 21.42
N PHE A 198 6.12 26.52 22.10
CA PHE A 198 6.18 26.44 23.55
C PHE A 198 7.12 27.48 24.21
N MET A 199 7.46 28.53 23.50
CA MET A 199 8.36 29.57 24.02
C MET A 199 7.77 30.28 25.23
N PRO A 200 8.49 30.33 26.39
CA PRO A 200 8.04 31.07 27.57
C PRO A 200 8.11 32.58 27.32
N TYR A 201 7.08 33.32 27.77
CA TYR A 201 7.06 34.79 27.70
C TYR A 201 7.90 35.45 28.80
N SER A 202 8.07 34.78 29.95
CA SER A 202 8.95 35.20 31.04
C SER A 202 9.53 33.97 31.74
N GLU A 203 10.68 34.12 32.40
CA GLU A 203 11.26 33.03 33.19
C GLU A 203 10.25 32.59 34.29
N GLY A 204 9.77 31.32 34.12
CA GLY A 204 8.91 30.66 35.11
C GLY A 204 7.41 30.73 34.87
N THR A 205 6.90 31.39 33.84
CA THR A 205 5.47 31.44 33.53
C THR A 205 5.16 30.87 32.17
N SER A 206 4.56 29.68 32.11
CA SER A 206 3.85 29.24 30.93
C SER A 206 2.47 29.89 30.91
N VAL A 207 2.30 30.93 30.11
CA VAL A 207 0.99 31.52 29.86
C VAL A 207 0.32 30.68 28.77
N ALA A 208 -0.79 30.03 29.09
CA ALA A 208 -1.61 29.38 28.08
C ALA A 208 -2.10 30.41 27.06
N PHE A 209 -2.00 30.10 25.80
CA PHE A 209 -2.47 30.93 24.68
C PHE A 209 -3.38 30.09 23.79
N TYR A 210 -4.14 30.76 22.94
CA TYR A 210 -5.04 30.07 22.02
C TYR A 210 -4.30 29.65 20.76
N THR A 211 -4.58 28.42 20.36
CA THR A 211 -4.09 27.81 19.11
C THR A 211 -5.10 28.05 18.01
N ASP A 212 -4.63 28.55 16.88
CA ASP A 212 -5.49 28.85 15.72
C ASP A 212 -5.68 27.65 14.81
N SER A 213 -4.70 26.75 14.74
CA SER A 213 -4.81 25.47 14.00
C SER A 213 -4.00 24.39 14.68
N CYS A 214 -4.50 23.16 14.61
CA CYS A 214 -3.82 21.98 15.11
C CYS A 214 -4.10 20.80 14.18
N SER A 215 -3.05 20.10 13.80
CA SER A 215 -3.13 18.86 13.02
C SER A 215 -2.04 17.90 13.47
N PHE A 216 -2.24 16.62 13.20
CA PHE A 216 -1.31 15.56 13.52
C PHE A 216 -1.50 14.40 12.57
N ASP A 217 -0.54 13.48 12.53
CA ASP A 217 -0.59 12.29 11.68
C ASP A 217 -0.77 11.04 12.53
N ILE A 218 -1.33 9.97 11.94
CA ILE A 218 -1.48 8.66 12.60
C ILE A 218 -0.20 7.86 12.39
N ILE A 219 0.34 7.25 13.47
CA ILE A 219 1.60 6.50 13.45
C ILE A 219 1.47 5.20 12.64
N ASP A 220 0.43 4.40 12.91
CA ASP A 220 0.27 3.06 12.34
C ASP A 220 -1.10 2.88 11.68
N ASN A 221 -1.10 2.87 10.36
CA ASN A 221 -2.33 2.70 9.58
C ASN A 221 -2.97 1.32 9.74
N ARG A 222 -2.22 0.31 10.21
CA ARG A 222 -2.77 -1.02 10.53
C ARG A 222 -3.72 -0.96 11.73
N LYS A 223 -3.54 0.04 12.61
CA LYS A 223 -4.34 0.28 13.81
C LYS A 223 -5.27 1.48 13.65
N LEU A 224 -5.60 1.86 12.41
CA LEU A 224 -6.42 3.05 12.12
C LEU A 224 -7.70 3.10 12.95
N GLU A 225 -8.44 2.00 13.07
CA GLU A 225 -9.69 1.95 13.83
C GLU A 225 -9.46 2.08 15.35
N GLU A 226 -8.35 1.52 15.87
CA GLU A 226 -7.95 1.71 17.27
C GLU A 226 -7.54 3.15 17.54
N SER A 227 -6.75 3.74 16.62
CA SER A 227 -6.34 5.14 16.70
C SER A 227 -7.53 6.08 16.65
N LYS A 228 -8.51 5.84 15.76
CA LYS A 228 -9.76 6.60 15.72
C LYS A 228 -10.55 6.47 17.01
N ALA A 229 -10.69 5.26 17.55
CA ALA A 229 -11.39 5.04 18.81
C ALA A 229 -10.73 5.80 19.96
N ALA A 230 -9.38 5.74 20.08
CA ALA A 230 -8.63 6.48 21.07
C ALA A 230 -8.81 8.00 20.92
N ILE A 231 -8.72 8.53 19.68
CA ILE A 231 -8.92 9.95 19.40
C ILE A 231 -10.34 10.42 19.79
N TYR A 232 -11.37 9.60 19.53
CA TYR A 232 -12.76 9.96 19.82
C TYR A 232 -13.15 9.73 21.29
N GLU A 233 -12.52 8.78 21.98
CA GLU A 233 -12.74 8.54 23.42
C GLU A 233 -12.10 9.61 24.29
N GLU A 234 -10.91 10.08 23.95
CA GLU A 234 -10.27 11.22 24.56
C GLU A 234 -10.95 12.49 24.06
N HIS A 235 -12.08 12.81 24.61
CA HIS A 235 -12.84 14.02 24.29
C HIS A 235 -11.93 15.24 24.44
N PHE A 236 -11.67 15.95 23.34
CA PHE A 236 -11.02 17.25 23.34
C PHE A 236 -11.92 18.27 24.05
N VAL A 237 -12.09 18.10 25.36
CA VAL A 237 -12.95 18.94 26.19
C VAL A 237 -12.07 19.93 26.91
N GLU A 238 -12.21 21.19 26.58
CA GLU A 238 -11.61 22.26 27.33
C GLU A 238 -12.51 22.57 28.53
N PRO A 239 -12.06 22.40 29.81
CA PRO A 239 -12.86 22.79 30.95
C PRO A 239 -13.03 24.31 30.97
N ASN A 240 -14.25 24.78 30.83
CA ASN A 240 -14.57 26.19 31.01
C ASN A 240 -14.36 26.57 32.50
N PRO A 241 -13.41 27.46 32.81
CA PRO A 241 -13.15 27.87 34.19
C PRO A 241 -14.36 28.54 34.88
N ALA A 242 -15.31 29.10 34.10
CA ALA A 242 -16.52 29.75 34.62
C ALA A 242 -17.67 28.75 34.83
N ASN A 243 -17.67 27.63 34.12
CA ASN A 243 -18.75 26.64 34.19
C ASN A 243 -18.19 25.24 33.95
N LYS A 244 -17.89 24.53 35.03
CA LYS A 244 -17.30 23.18 34.93
C LYS A 244 -18.18 22.14 34.20
N ALA A 245 -19.43 22.48 33.92
CA ALA A 245 -20.39 21.60 33.24
C ALA A 245 -20.41 21.77 31.70
N ASP A 246 -19.98 22.93 31.20
CA ASP A 246 -20.04 23.26 29.77
C ASP A 246 -18.62 23.39 29.21
N GLY A 247 -17.87 22.31 29.17
CA GLY A 247 -16.59 22.25 28.46
C GLY A 247 -16.80 22.39 26.96
N LEU A 248 -15.95 23.17 26.28
CA LEU A 248 -15.91 23.20 24.85
C LEU A 248 -15.34 21.86 24.35
N THR A 249 -16.03 21.21 23.43
CA THR A 249 -15.60 19.95 22.82
C THR A 249 -15.12 20.25 21.41
N TYR A 250 -13.83 19.99 21.15
CA TYR A 250 -13.27 20.10 19.81
C TYR A 250 -13.45 18.77 19.08
N GLY A 251 -13.72 18.84 17.77
CA GLY A 251 -13.81 17.67 16.91
C GLY A 251 -12.46 17.36 16.27
N VAL A 252 -12.32 16.15 15.79
CA VAL A 252 -11.18 15.75 14.95
C VAL A 252 -11.70 15.13 13.66
N VAL A 253 -11.23 15.64 12.53
CA VAL A 253 -11.49 15.05 11.22
C VAL A 253 -10.27 14.26 10.79
N VAL A 254 -10.47 12.98 10.59
CA VAL A 254 -9.45 12.06 10.08
C VAL A 254 -9.57 12.02 8.56
N HIS A 255 -8.52 12.38 7.84
CA HIS A 255 -8.50 12.42 6.37
C HIS A 255 -8.09 11.05 5.78
N ASP A 256 -8.90 10.04 6.00
CA ASP A 256 -8.61 8.67 5.59
C ASP A 256 -9.41 8.18 4.38
N GLU A 257 -10.29 9.01 3.80
CA GLU A 257 -11.17 8.61 2.68
C GLU A 257 -10.38 8.07 1.47
N ALA A 258 -9.30 8.76 1.09
CA ALA A 258 -8.47 8.35 -0.04
C ALA A 258 -7.73 7.03 0.25
N TYR A 259 -7.24 6.87 1.49
CA TYR A 259 -6.58 5.65 1.95
C TYR A 259 -7.53 4.46 1.93
N LEU A 260 -8.71 4.58 2.53
CA LEU A 260 -9.72 3.52 2.58
C LEU A 260 -10.19 3.13 1.18
N LYS A 261 -10.40 4.11 0.29
CA LYS A 261 -10.76 3.85 -1.11
C LYS A 261 -9.67 3.07 -1.85
N ASN A 262 -8.41 3.45 -1.70
CA ASN A 262 -7.28 2.73 -2.30
C ASN A 262 -7.18 1.30 -1.77
N LEU A 263 -7.38 1.09 -0.46
CA LEU A 263 -7.41 -0.25 0.14
C LEU A 263 -8.54 -1.11 -0.44
N GLU A 264 -9.74 -0.53 -0.60
CA GLU A 264 -10.88 -1.23 -1.18
C GLU A 264 -10.62 -1.64 -2.63
N GLU A 265 -10.07 -0.75 -3.46
CA GLU A 265 -9.72 -1.02 -4.85
C GLU A 265 -8.66 -2.14 -4.96
N ILE A 266 -7.59 -2.10 -4.16
CA ILE A 266 -6.56 -3.13 -4.15
C ILE A 266 -7.13 -4.46 -3.66
N ASN A 267 -7.89 -4.49 -2.57
CA ASN A 267 -8.50 -5.70 -2.03
C ASN A 267 -9.53 -6.32 -2.99
N SER A 268 -10.32 -5.49 -3.68
CA SER A 268 -11.25 -5.94 -4.71
C SER A 268 -10.51 -6.61 -5.87
N THR A 269 -9.43 -5.99 -6.35
CA THR A 269 -8.58 -6.54 -7.41
C THR A 269 -7.93 -7.86 -6.96
N LEU A 270 -7.37 -7.93 -5.75
CA LEU A 270 -6.80 -9.15 -5.19
C LEU A 270 -7.83 -10.28 -5.09
N SER A 271 -9.03 -9.97 -4.65
CA SER A 271 -10.13 -10.94 -4.55
C SER A 271 -10.49 -11.51 -5.91
N MET A 272 -10.59 -10.65 -6.93
CA MET A 272 -10.85 -11.06 -8.32
C MET A 272 -9.72 -11.96 -8.85
N LEU A 273 -8.47 -11.57 -8.67
CA LEU A 273 -7.31 -12.35 -9.11
C LEU A 273 -7.24 -13.72 -8.41
N ARG A 274 -7.53 -13.78 -7.11
CA ARG A 274 -7.55 -15.02 -6.33
C ARG A 274 -8.66 -15.98 -6.77
N ILE A 275 -9.80 -15.47 -7.26
CA ILE A 275 -10.87 -16.31 -7.84
C ILE A 275 -10.49 -16.77 -9.25
N LEU A 276 -9.76 -15.98 -10.02
CA LEU A 276 -9.38 -16.31 -11.38
C LEU A 276 -8.43 -17.53 -11.45
N LEU A 277 -7.56 -17.72 -10.46
CA LEU A 277 -6.59 -18.82 -10.42
C LEU A 277 -7.27 -20.20 -10.38
N PRO A 278 -8.20 -20.53 -9.45
CA PRO A 278 -8.90 -21.81 -9.49
C PRO A 278 -9.77 -21.97 -10.74
N ALA A 279 -10.36 -20.90 -11.27
CA ALA A 279 -11.07 -20.95 -12.53
C ALA A 279 -10.15 -21.34 -13.70
N LEU A 280 -8.94 -20.82 -13.76
CA LEU A 280 -7.93 -21.19 -14.75
C LEU A 280 -7.55 -22.69 -14.64
N ILE A 281 -7.40 -23.21 -13.42
CA ILE A 281 -7.12 -24.64 -13.17
C ILE A 281 -8.22 -25.51 -13.77
N ILE A 282 -9.48 -25.19 -13.52
CA ILE A 282 -10.64 -25.94 -14.05
C ILE A 282 -10.67 -25.87 -15.57
N ILE A 283 -10.48 -24.68 -16.16
CA ILE A 283 -10.48 -24.50 -17.61
C ILE A 283 -9.36 -25.31 -18.26
N CYS A 284 -8.14 -25.30 -17.71
CA CYS A 284 -7.02 -26.09 -18.20
C CYS A 284 -7.31 -27.59 -18.13
N GLY A 285 -7.96 -28.07 -17.06
CA GLY A 285 -8.41 -29.45 -16.94
C GLY A 285 -9.41 -29.86 -18.01
N CYS A 286 -10.40 -29.02 -18.27
CA CYS A 286 -11.39 -29.23 -19.33
C CYS A 286 -10.74 -29.26 -20.73
N ILE A 287 -9.87 -28.30 -21.02
CA ILE A 287 -9.15 -28.24 -22.29
C ILE A 287 -8.26 -29.50 -22.45
N GLY A 288 -7.56 -29.89 -21.39
CA GLY A 288 -6.78 -31.12 -21.36
C GLY A 288 -7.61 -32.36 -21.68
N PHE A 289 -8.79 -32.47 -21.07
CA PHE A 289 -9.72 -33.56 -21.38
C PHE A 289 -10.14 -33.58 -22.86
N PHE A 290 -10.60 -32.45 -23.41
CA PHE A 290 -11.01 -32.37 -24.81
C PHE A 290 -9.87 -32.62 -25.78
N ALA A 291 -8.70 -32.06 -25.57
CA ALA A 291 -7.53 -32.24 -26.38
C ALA A 291 -7.04 -33.70 -26.37
N GLY A 292 -6.96 -34.30 -25.18
CA GLY A 292 -6.64 -35.73 -25.00
C GLY A 292 -7.68 -36.65 -25.66
N PHE A 293 -8.97 -36.31 -25.56
CA PHE A 293 -10.04 -37.05 -26.23
C PHE A 293 -9.90 -37.01 -27.76
N LEU A 294 -9.70 -35.84 -28.36
CA LEU A 294 -9.57 -35.70 -29.82
C LEU A 294 -8.31 -36.44 -30.36
N MET A 295 -7.19 -36.31 -29.64
CA MET A 295 -5.95 -36.96 -30.00
C MET A 295 -6.08 -38.51 -29.96
N THR A 296 -6.69 -39.02 -28.89
CA THR A 296 -6.84 -40.45 -28.68
C THR A 296 -7.90 -41.04 -29.62
N LYS A 297 -9.01 -40.32 -29.88
CA LYS A 297 -10.06 -40.73 -30.82
C LYS A 297 -9.52 -40.91 -32.22
N GLY A 298 -8.63 -40.00 -32.68
CA GLY A 298 -7.99 -40.11 -34.02
C GLY A 298 -7.03 -41.28 -34.19
N ARG A 299 -6.75 -42.04 -33.09
CA ARG A 299 -5.79 -43.18 -33.09
C ARG A 299 -6.47 -44.53 -32.87
N ILE A 300 -7.79 -44.61 -32.91
CA ILE A 300 -8.54 -45.85 -32.66
C ILE A 300 -8.08 -46.98 -33.57
N ARG A 301 -7.83 -46.72 -34.85
CA ARG A 301 -7.33 -47.74 -35.84
C ARG A 301 -5.94 -48.25 -35.47
N GLU A 302 -5.02 -47.36 -35.06
CA GLU A 302 -3.68 -47.77 -34.58
C GLU A 302 -3.77 -48.66 -33.34
N PHE A 303 -4.65 -48.34 -32.38
CA PHE A 303 -4.87 -49.17 -31.18
C PHE A 303 -5.49 -50.51 -31.51
N ALA A 304 -6.39 -50.57 -32.49
CA ALA A 304 -6.94 -51.83 -32.98
C ALA A 304 -5.82 -52.72 -33.54
N THR A 305 -4.94 -52.20 -34.43
CA THR A 305 -3.82 -52.95 -34.95
C THR A 305 -2.85 -53.43 -33.87
N MET A 306 -2.52 -52.58 -32.89
CA MET A 306 -1.67 -52.97 -31.75
C MET A 306 -2.28 -54.12 -30.94
N ARG A 307 -3.59 -54.13 -30.78
CA ARG A 307 -4.30 -55.21 -30.10
C ARG A 307 -4.31 -56.50 -30.93
N CYS A 308 -4.42 -56.41 -32.26
CA CYS A 308 -4.30 -57.60 -33.15
C CYS A 308 -2.91 -58.25 -33.09
N ILE A 309 -1.88 -57.47 -32.83
CA ILE A 309 -0.49 -57.95 -32.63
C ILE A 309 -0.29 -58.50 -31.19
N GLY A 310 -1.30 -58.44 -30.29
CA GLY A 310 -1.23 -59.08 -28.95
C GLY A 310 -0.93 -58.11 -27.81
N MET A 311 -0.88 -56.77 -28.02
CA MET A 311 -0.69 -55.83 -26.92
C MET A 311 -1.89 -55.79 -25.98
N LYS A 312 -1.64 -55.78 -24.64
CA LYS A 312 -2.67 -55.65 -23.59
C LYS A 312 -3.23 -54.21 -23.55
N LYS A 313 -4.50 -54.06 -23.15
CA LYS A 313 -5.13 -52.72 -23.00
C LYS A 313 -4.32 -51.77 -22.07
N THR A 314 -3.75 -52.31 -21.02
CA THR A 314 -2.91 -51.59 -20.08
C THR A 314 -1.63 -51.08 -20.69
N GLN A 315 -1.00 -51.82 -21.60
CA GLN A 315 0.21 -51.42 -22.30
C GLN A 315 -0.05 -50.25 -23.25
N ILE A 316 -1.16 -50.31 -24.00
CA ILE A 316 -1.59 -49.22 -24.88
C ILE A 316 -1.90 -47.96 -24.07
N PHE A 317 -2.58 -48.12 -22.92
CA PHE A 317 -2.89 -47.00 -22.04
C PHE A 317 -1.62 -46.32 -21.51
N PHE A 318 -0.67 -47.08 -20.97
CA PHE A 318 0.58 -46.52 -20.49
C PHE A 318 1.43 -45.88 -21.61
N LEU A 319 1.38 -46.38 -22.83
CA LEU A 319 2.04 -45.79 -23.98
C LEU A 319 1.43 -44.44 -24.31
N VAL A 320 0.09 -44.31 -24.32
CA VAL A 320 -0.61 -43.04 -24.61
C VAL A 320 -0.37 -42.04 -23.50
N ILE A 321 -0.46 -42.46 -22.23
CA ILE A 321 -0.19 -41.56 -21.11
C ILE A 321 1.27 -41.08 -21.11
N GLY A 322 2.24 -41.96 -21.38
CA GLY A 322 3.63 -41.57 -21.45
C GLY A 322 3.89 -40.52 -22.53
N GLU A 323 3.21 -40.61 -23.66
CA GLU A 323 3.27 -39.63 -24.74
C GLU A 323 2.67 -38.28 -24.33
N LEU A 324 1.48 -38.29 -23.66
CA LEU A 324 0.81 -37.10 -23.17
C LEU A 324 1.59 -36.42 -22.05
N LEU A 325 2.17 -37.19 -21.12
CA LEU A 325 3.05 -36.70 -20.06
C LEU A 325 4.27 -35.97 -20.62
N PHE A 326 4.92 -36.58 -21.66
CA PHE A 326 6.07 -35.97 -22.29
C PHE A 326 5.72 -34.61 -22.93
N LEU A 327 4.58 -34.55 -23.66
CA LEU A 327 4.11 -33.31 -24.29
C LEU A 327 3.73 -32.25 -23.25
N ALA A 328 3.07 -32.64 -22.18
CA ALA A 328 2.70 -31.73 -21.08
C ALA A 328 3.94 -31.18 -20.36
N ALA A 329 4.91 -32.03 -20.03
CA ALA A 329 6.17 -31.60 -19.41
C ALA A 329 6.97 -30.65 -20.32
N PHE A 330 7.02 -30.93 -21.62
CA PHE A 330 7.67 -30.06 -22.61
C PHE A 330 6.93 -28.70 -22.71
N GLY A 331 5.60 -28.71 -22.73
CA GLY A 331 4.78 -27.49 -22.68
C GLY A 331 5.02 -26.67 -21.43
N MET A 332 5.07 -27.33 -20.24
CA MET A 332 5.38 -26.67 -18.99
C MET A 332 6.77 -26.03 -18.98
N PHE A 333 7.77 -26.73 -19.52
CA PHE A 333 9.13 -26.21 -19.63
C PHE A 333 9.20 -24.97 -20.54
N LEU A 334 8.56 -25.02 -21.71
CA LEU A 334 8.47 -23.87 -22.61
C LEU A 334 7.68 -22.71 -21.98
N GLY A 335 6.53 -23.01 -21.39
CA GLY A 335 5.72 -22.01 -20.71
C GLY A 335 6.43 -21.38 -19.52
N GLY A 336 7.16 -22.17 -18.74
CA GLY A 336 8.01 -21.70 -17.66
C GLY A 336 9.12 -20.76 -18.12
N GLY A 337 9.78 -21.12 -19.24
CA GLY A 337 10.80 -20.27 -19.84
C GLY A 337 10.25 -18.93 -20.36
N ILE A 338 9.09 -18.95 -21.03
CA ILE A 338 8.42 -17.73 -21.49
C ILE A 338 7.96 -16.89 -20.28
N GLY A 339 7.35 -17.51 -19.28
CA GLY A 339 6.92 -16.84 -18.07
C GLY A 339 8.06 -16.17 -17.31
N PHE A 340 9.22 -16.85 -17.23
CA PHE A 340 10.42 -16.29 -16.64
C PHE A 340 10.94 -15.05 -17.41
N ILE A 341 10.88 -15.07 -18.74
CA ILE A 341 11.29 -13.91 -19.55
C ILE A 341 10.36 -12.72 -19.32
N ILE A 342 9.05 -12.97 -19.12
CA ILE A 342 8.05 -11.91 -18.92
C ILE A 342 8.15 -11.31 -17.51
N GLU A 343 8.23 -12.14 -16.47
CA GLU A 343 8.20 -11.71 -15.06
C GLU A 343 9.58 -11.41 -14.49
N GLY A 344 10.66 -11.88 -15.12
CA GLY A 344 12.03 -11.69 -14.64
C GLY A 344 12.40 -12.52 -13.41
N ASN A 345 11.41 -12.99 -12.67
CA ASN A 345 11.58 -13.85 -11.49
C ASN A 345 10.45 -14.85 -11.36
N LEU A 346 10.77 -16.07 -10.90
CA LEU A 346 9.79 -17.12 -10.64
C LEU A 346 9.62 -17.28 -9.14
N SER A 347 8.49 -16.83 -8.61
CA SER A 347 8.17 -17.10 -7.21
C SER A 347 7.94 -18.61 -6.97
N PRO A 348 8.29 -19.14 -5.78
CA PRO A 348 8.02 -20.54 -5.44
C PRO A 348 6.53 -20.89 -5.59
N LYS A 349 5.63 -19.94 -5.32
CA LYS A 349 4.18 -20.08 -5.46
C LYS A 349 3.77 -20.22 -6.92
N ALA A 350 4.36 -19.44 -7.84
CA ALA A 350 4.09 -19.54 -9.27
C ALA A 350 4.53 -20.91 -9.84
N ILE A 351 5.63 -21.47 -9.34
CA ILE A 351 6.10 -22.82 -9.73
C ILE A 351 5.11 -23.88 -9.25
N THR A 352 4.65 -23.81 -7.99
CA THR A 352 3.69 -24.77 -7.44
C THR A 352 2.34 -24.73 -8.15
N ASP A 353 1.80 -23.55 -8.44
CA ASP A 353 0.53 -23.38 -9.14
C ASP A 353 0.65 -23.83 -10.60
N SER A 354 1.76 -23.57 -11.25
CA SER A 354 2.05 -24.10 -12.60
C SER A 354 2.11 -25.64 -12.62
N ALA A 355 2.70 -26.24 -11.59
CA ALA A 355 2.74 -27.69 -11.46
C ALA A 355 1.34 -28.27 -11.22
N ILE A 356 0.51 -27.60 -10.40
CA ILE A 356 -0.89 -28.00 -10.16
C ILE A 356 -1.70 -27.94 -11.47
N ILE A 357 -1.60 -26.87 -12.23
CA ILE A 357 -2.29 -26.71 -13.53
C ILE A 357 -1.87 -27.82 -14.48
N THR A 358 -0.57 -28.10 -14.58
CA THR A 358 -0.04 -29.18 -15.42
C THR A 358 -0.54 -30.56 -14.97
N ALA A 359 -0.58 -30.81 -13.65
CA ALA A 359 -1.12 -32.06 -13.11
C ALA A 359 -2.61 -32.24 -13.44
N VAL A 360 -3.42 -31.19 -13.27
CA VAL A 360 -4.84 -31.22 -13.60
C VAL A 360 -5.07 -31.41 -15.10
N TYR A 361 -4.25 -30.76 -15.94
CA TYR A 361 -4.26 -30.97 -17.38
C TYR A 361 -3.95 -32.42 -17.75
N ILE A 362 -2.93 -33.04 -17.13
CA ILE A 362 -2.57 -34.45 -17.33
C ILE A 362 -3.69 -35.39 -16.87
N ILE A 363 -4.31 -35.11 -15.72
CA ILE A 363 -5.44 -35.88 -15.22
C ILE A 363 -6.62 -35.82 -16.22
N GLY A 364 -6.94 -34.64 -16.74
CA GLY A 364 -7.97 -34.47 -17.76
C GLY A 364 -7.70 -35.32 -19.01
N THR A 365 -6.47 -35.24 -19.53
CA THR A 365 -6.05 -36.03 -20.71
C THR A 365 -6.06 -37.52 -20.43
N ALA A 366 -5.64 -37.95 -19.23
CA ALA A 366 -5.63 -39.37 -18.83
C ALA A 366 -7.06 -39.97 -18.71
N ILE A 367 -8.01 -39.20 -18.16
CA ILE A 367 -9.42 -39.60 -18.08
C ILE A 367 -9.99 -39.82 -19.50
N ALA A 368 -9.67 -38.89 -20.43
CA ALA A 368 -10.09 -39.01 -21.82
C ALA A 368 -9.49 -40.24 -22.51
N ALA A 369 -8.23 -40.51 -22.29
CA ALA A 369 -7.53 -41.67 -22.85
C ALA A 369 -8.11 -42.99 -22.29
N LEU A 370 -8.36 -43.05 -20.96
CA LEU A 370 -9.00 -44.21 -20.31
C LEU A 370 -10.36 -44.50 -20.91
N ARG A 371 -11.19 -43.51 -21.13
CA ARG A 371 -12.52 -43.67 -21.69
C ARG A 371 -12.46 -44.29 -23.08
N ILE A 372 -11.55 -43.87 -23.92
CA ILE A 372 -11.40 -44.39 -25.31
C ILE A 372 -10.81 -45.80 -25.32
N VAL A 373 -9.76 -46.07 -24.54
CA VAL A 373 -9.11 -47.39 -24.48
C VAL A 373 -10.06 -48.47 -23.90
N ARG A 374 -11.01 -48.08 -23.04
CA ARG A 374 -12.05 -49.00 -22.48
C ARG A 374 -13.14 -49.37 -23.49
N ILE A 375 -13.42 -48.52 -24.47
CA ILE A 375 -14.39 -48.81 -25.53
C ILE A 375 -13.94 -50.08 -26.30
N ASN A 376 -14.89 -50.95 -26.61
CA ASN A 376 -14.60 -52.20 -27.30
C ASN A 376 -14.32 -51.92 -28.76
N ILE A 377 -13.03 -51.64 -29.08
CA ILE A 377 -12.52 -51.13 -30.36
C ILE A 377 -12.94 -52.03 -31.54
N MET A 378 -13.09 -53.35 -31.30
CA MET A 378 -13.58 -54.30 -32.31
C MET A 378 -15.03 -54.08 -32.75
N LYS A 379 -15.89 -53.50 -31.86
CA LYS A 379 -17.28 -53.19 -32.24
C LYS A 379 -17.43 -51.91 -33.05
N LEU A 380 -16.44 -51.00 -32.98
CA LEU A 380 -16.47 -49.74 -33.69
C LEU A 380 -15.89 -49.87 -35.13
N SER A 381 -14.90 -50.77 -35.32
CA SER A 381 -14.33 -51.02 -36.63
C SER A 381 -15.36 -51.63 -37.59
N ASN A 382 -16.31 -52.46 -37.08
CA ASN A 382 -17.35 -53.07 -37.90
C ASN A 382 -18.60 -52.18 -38.14
N LYS A 383 -18.67 -50.97 -37.60
CA LYS A 383 -19.77 -50.02 -37.81
C LYS A 383 -19.50 -48.92 -38.84
N GLU A 384 -18.25 -48.81 -39.31
CA GLU A 384 -17.83 -47.85 -40.31
C GLU A 384 -17.58 -48.48 -41.71
N GLU A 385 -17.89 -49.75 -41.92
CA GLU A 385 -18.17 -50.34 -43.19
C GLU A 385 -19.70 -50.37 -43.44
#